data_b9b90a73a2c27fc1521720658e732b36
#
_entry.id   b9b90a73a2c27fc1521720658e732b36
#
_cell.length_a   1.000
_cell.length_b   1.000
_cell.length_c   1.000
_cell.angle_alpha   90.00
_cell.angle_beta   90.00
_cell.angle_gamma   90.00
#
_symmetry.space_group_name_H-M   'P 1'
#
loop_
_entity.id
_entity.type
_entity.pdbx_description
1 polymer ?
#
loop_
_entity_poly.entity_id
_entity_poly.type
_entity_poly.pdbx_seq_one_letter_code
_entity_poly.pdbx_strand_id
1 'polypeptide(L)'
;MKVSVIDLGYNSLKLVNYEVRRDKSFIAYGQHSVLAKVGEGLDQTGFLGDKPVRRTLKTLKQFRAIVDLEQSNHVLPVATSAVREAGNREQFLKQAYQETGFKFKVLSEKEEAVYAFEGAKNATSVHAGLFFDLGGGSLEMVIYSEPTIRKILSVPLGGLRLTDLYAKPDGSFTKKNYARMRKRILELLPEKKHLPASKDLDLVGVGGSVRALARYDQMRRQYPLNKLHNYSMKKNAVGSVHRALRRMSLRTIRKNPAIGQERSQSIIAGSLVVHLLMEKIGFRKLIVSTHGLRDGVLSAFLESPSSYRQGRVDRVLMREGTPTHAKASAPEKLAKSLLSYRNLTKREYTILSEALDHVLPDLPIYDPETLFYIVLEADSPLSHQDQLIMALSVARANGMRRTDWAQTSYKRLLDKKSMEMVKKISVLIQIARLQQKTDIHLSMSSGRGIPRLHIAQGKQRIPKVLMKDILRDLEDLEGAFNLQLAM
;
A
#
# COMPACT_ATOMS: atom_id res chain seq x y z
N MET A 1 7.39 -20.72 4.39
CA MET A 1 6.38 -21.38 3.55
C MET A 1 6.17 -20.55 2.28
N LYS A 2 6.16 -21.20 1.11
CA LYS A 2 5.94 -20.50 -0.17
C LYS A 2 4.48 -20.60 -0.60
N VAL A 3 3.87 -19.50 -1.00
CA VAL A 3 2.49 -19.43 -1.47
C VAL A 3 2.42 -18.66 -2.77
N SER A 4 1.74 -19.21 -3.78
CA SER A 4 1.47 -18.54 -5.05
C SER A 4 0.01 -18.11 -5.13
N VAL A 5 -0.25 -16.84 -5.43
CA VAL A 5 -1.59 -16.31 -5.67
C VAL A 5 -1.73 -16.01 -7.16
N ILE A 6 -2.75 -16.61 -7.80
CA ILE A 6 -3.09 -16.35 -9.22
C ILE A 6 -4.38 -15.54 -9.24
N ASP A 7 -4.34 -14.38 -9.88
CA ASP A 7 -5.45 -13.43 -10.01
C ASP A 7 -5.85 -13.34 -11.49
N LEU A 8 -6.99 -13.92 -11.86
CA LEU A 8 -7.58 -13.86 -13.18
C LEU A 8 -8.61 -12.74 -13.24
N GLY A 9 -8.13 -11.55 -13.60
CA GLY A 9 -8.96 -10.37 -13.78
C GLY A 9 -9.49 -10.23 -15.19
N TYR A 10 -10.35 -9.24 -15.43
CA TYR A 10 -10.96 -8.93 -16.72
C TYR A 10 -9.92 -8.68 -17.84
N ASN A 11 -8.85 -7.96 -17.53
CA ASN A 11 -7.82 -7.54 -18.48
C ASN A 11 -6.52 -8.35 -18.38
N SER A 12 -6.11 -8.70 -17.18
CA SER A 12 -4.79 -9.28 -16.94
C SER A 12 -4.88 -10.51 -16.03
N LEU A 13 -4.02 -11.47 -16.32
CA LEU A 13 -3.73 -12.62 -15.47
C LEU A 13 -2.41 -12.34 -14.74
N LYS A 14 -2.40 -12.48 -13.44
CA LYS A 14 -1.24 -12.20 -12.60
C LYS A 14 -0.93 -13.39 -11.70
N LEU A 15 0.36 -13.64 -11.50
CA LEU A 15 0.90 -14.59 -10.54
C LEU A 15 1.83 -13.82 -9.61
N VAL A 16 1.65 -13.96 -8.31
CA VAL A 16 2.59 -13.45 -7.31
C VAL A 16 3.00 -14.58 -6.38
N ASN A 17 4.30 -14.72 -6.18
CA ASN A 17 4.90 -15.66 -5.27
C ASN A 17 5.29 -14.95 -3.98
N TYR A 18 4.87 -15.52 -2.84
CA TYR A 18 5.10 -14.99 -1.52
C TYR A 18 5.90 -15.99 -0.68
N GLU A 19 6.84 -15.46 0.08
CA GLU A 19 7.46 -16.15 1.19
C GLU A 19 6.76 -15.74 2.49
N VAL A 20 6.21 -16.73 3.20
CA VAL A 20 5.47 -16.54 4.45
C VAL A 20 6.33 -17.02 5.61
N ARG A 21 6.56 -16.15 6.58
CA ARG A 21 7.32 -16.39 7.81
C ARG A 21 6.47 -17.11 8.87
N ARG A 22 7.09 -17.50 9.98
CA ARG A 22 6.40 -18.21 11.09
C ARG A 22 5.36 -17.34 11.80
N ASP A 23 5.58 -16.05 11.89
CA ASP A 23 4.68 -15.04 12.45
C ASP A 23 3.52 -14.65 11.51
N LYS A 24 3.41 -15.32 10.35
CA LYS A 24 2.46 -15.05 9.26
C LYS A 24 2.71 -13.75 8.49
N SER A 25 3.79 -13.02 8.78
CA SER A 25 4.23 -11.96 7.87
C SER A 25 4.68 -12.56 6.53
N PHE A 26 4.58 -11.80 5.46
CA PHE A 26 4.92 -12.30 4.13
C PHE A 26 5.56 -11.22 3.27
N ILE A 27 6.38 -11.67 2.34
CA ILE A 27 7.06 -10.81 1.36
C ILE A 27 6.81 -11.40 -0.04
N ALA A 28 6.41 -10.55 -0.98
CA ALA A 28 6.33 -10.91 -2.39
C ALA A 28 7.75 -10.90 -2.99
N TYR A 29 8.20 -12.02 -3.57
CA TYR A 29 9.54 -12.14 -4.15
C TYR A 29 9.52 -12.39 -5.66
N GLY A 30 8.36 -12.70 -6.25
CA GLY A 30 8.19 -12.90 -7.68
C GLY A 30 6.82 -12.44 -8.16
N GLN A 31 6.79 -11.69 -9.25
CA GLN A 31 5.54 -11.22 -9.86
C GLN A 31 5.57 -11.34 -11.37
N HIS A 32 4.54 -11.96 -11.94
CA HIS A 32 4.30 -12.08 -13.38
C HIS A 32 2.93 -11.50 -13.73
N SER A 33 2.87 -10.72 -14.82
CA SER A 33 1.62 -10.12 -15.31
C SER A 33 1.54 -10.27 -16.82
N VAL A 34 0.43 -10.82 -17.30
CA VAL A 34 0.18 -11.03 -18.74
C VAL A 34 -1.19 -10.45 -19.10
N LEU A 35 -1.25 -9.73 -20.21
CA LEU A 35 -2.51 -9.24 -20.80
C LEU A 35 -3.28 -10.40 -21.45
N ALA A 36 -4.07 -11.09 -20.65
CA ALA A 36 -4.93 -12.16 -21.12
C ALA A 36 -6.20 -11.64 -21.79
N LYS A 37 -6.72 -10.48 -21.34
CA LYS A 37 -7.96 -9.84 -21.82
C LYS A 37 -9.12 -10.85 -21.90
N VAL A 38 -9.28 -11.65 -20.86
CA VAL A 38 -10.29 -12.73 -20.85
C VAL A 38 -11.70 -12.19 -21.01
N GLY A 39 -11.98 -10.95 -20.55
CA GLY A 39 -13.26 -10.28 -20.66
C GLY A 39 -13.49 -9.56 -22.00
N GLU A 40 -12.57 -9.66 -22.96
CA GLU A 40 -12.74 -9.03 -24.28
C GLU A 40 -13.98 -9.54 -25.00
N GLY A 41 -14.93 -8.66 -25.33
CA GLY A 41 -16.20 -9.00 -26.00
C GLY A 41 -17.31 -9.53 -25.09
N LEU A 42 -17.05 -9.71 -23.78
CA LEU A 42 -18.02 -10.27 -22.83
C LEU A 42 -19.30 -9.42 -22.73
N ASP A 43 -19.19 -8.09 -22.65
CA ASP A 43 -20.34 -7.19 -22.53
C ASP A 43 -21.28 -7.21 -23.77
N GLN A 44 -20.77 -7.69 -24.90
CA GLN A 44 -21.52 -7.78 -26.15
C GLN A 44 -22.17 -9.15 -26.33
N THR A 45 -21.50 -10.20 -25.90
CA THR A 45 -21.91 -11.58 -26.17
C THR A 45 -22.46 -12.32 -24.97
N GLY A 46 -22.12 -11.89 -23.75
CA GLY A 46 -22.40 -12.60 -22.50
C GLY A 46 -21.48 -13.81 -22.26
N PHE A 47 -20.50 -14.07 -23.15
CA PHE A 47 -19.64 -15.25 -23.10
C PHE A 47 -18.16 -14.88 -23.25
N LEU A 48 -17.28 -15.66 -22.61
CA LEU A 48 -15.85 -15.61 -22.89
C LEU A 48 -15.58 -16.11 -24.30
N GLY A 49 -14.94 -15.29 -25.12
CA GLY A 49 -14.63 -15.64 -26.50
C GLY A 49 -13.48 -16.67 -26.61
N ASP A 50 -13.49 -17.48 -27.68
CA ASP A 50 -12.48 -18.54 -27.88
C ASP A 50 -11.05 -18.04 -27.91
N LYS A 51 -10.78 -16.91 -28.59
CA LYS A 51 -9.42 -16.33 -28.67
C LYS A 51 -8.89 -15.85 -27.32
N PRO A 52 -9.63 -15.07 -26.51
CA PRO A 52 -9.28 -14.77 -25.12
C PRO A 52 -9.09 -16.00 -24.26
N VAL A 53 -9.97 -17.01 -24.33
CA VAL A 53 -9.87 -18.27 -23.59
C VAL A 53 -8.56 -18.99 -23.92
N ARG A 54 -8.27 -19.25 -25.20
CA ARG A 54 -7.02 -19.91 -25.62
C ARG A 54 -5.77 -19.16 -25.14
N ARG A 55 -5.76 -17.82 -25.22
CA ARG A 55 -4.67 -16.99 -24.71
C ARG A 55 -4.50 -17.13 -23.21
N THR A 56 -5.59 -17.16 -22.46
CA THR A 56 -5.60 -17.33 -21.00
C THR A 56 -5.08 -18.70 -20.60
N LEU A 57 -5.55 -19.78 -21.22
CA LEU A 57 -5.09 -21.14 -20.97
C LEU A 57 -3.60 -21.33 -21.25
N LYS A 58 -3.12 -20.76 -22.37
CA LYS A 58 -1.68 -20.76 -22.68
C LYS A 58 -0.86 -20.09 -21.55
N THR A 59 -1.33 -18.97 -21.01
CA THR A 59 -0.66 -18.27 -19.92
C THR A 59 -0.74 -19.06 -18.62
N LEU A 60 -1.87 -19.71 -18.32
CA LEU A 60 -2.02 -20.55 -17.13
C LEU A 60 -1.06 -21.75 -17.14
N LYS A 61 -0.80 -22.35 -18.31
CA LYS A 61 0.24 -23.40 -18.46
C LYS A 61 1.64 -22.87 -18.10
N GLN A 62 1.97 -21.65 -18.54
CA GLN A 62 3.23 -21.00 -18.16
C GLN A 62 3.30 -20.73 -16.66
N PHE A 63 2.20 -20.29 -16.06
CA PHE A 63 2.13 -20.09 -14.61
C PHE A 63 2.24 -21.40 -13.84
N ARG A 64 1.71 -22.52 -14.37
CA ARG A 64 1.91 -23.85 -13.77
C ARG A 64 3.38 -24.19 -13.70
N ALA A 65 4.11 -24.02 -14.79
CA ALA A 65 5.56 -24.26 -14.81
C ALA A 65 6.34 -23.40 -13.81
N ILE A 66 5.95 -22.12 -13.64
CA ILE A 66 6.58 -21.23 -12.65
C ILE A 66 6.28 -21.72 -11.23
N VAL A 67 5.01 -22.05 -10.93
CA VAL A 67 4.60 -22.54 -9.60
C VAL A 67 5.33 -23.84 -9.24
N ASP A 68 5.54 -24.74 -10.21
CA ASP A 68 6.29 -25.99 -10.02
C ASP A 68 7.78 -25.71 -9.76
N LEU A 69 8.38 -24.81 -10.54
CA LEU A 69 9.77 -24.39 -10.35
C LEU A 69 10.01 -23.76 -8.97
N GLU A 70 9.07 -22.93 -8.52
CA GLU A 70 9.12 -22.29 -7.20
C GLU A 70 8.82 -23.24 -6.05
N GLN A 71 8.32 -24.44 -6.33
CA GLN A 71 7.91 -25.44 -5.32
C GLN A 71 6.93 -24.87 -4.28
N SER A 72 5.91 -24.14 -4.77
CA SER A 72 4.94 -23.48 -3.89
C SER A 72 4.14 -24.49 -3.08
N ASN A 73 4.13 -24.33 -1.76
CA ASN A 73 3.38 -25.20 -0.85
C ASN A 73 1.86 -25.09 -1.04
N HIS A 74 1.38 -23.90 -1.39
CA HIS A 74 -0.01 -23.62 -1.66
C HIS A 74 -0.15 -22.74 -2.90
N VAL A 75 -1.19 -23.01 -3.69
CA VAL A 75 -1.58 -22.18 -4.84
C VAL A 75 -3.00 -21.71 -4.62
N LEU A 76 -3.23 -20.41 -4.70
CA LEU A 76 -4.51 -19.76 -4.45
C LEU A 76 -4.99 -19.07 -5.76
N PRO A 77 -5.58 -19.82 -6.70
CA PRO A 77 -6.10 -19.26 -7.92
C PRO A 77 -7.48 -18.66 -7.68
N VAL A 78 -7.63 -17.36 -7.95
CA VAL A 78 -8.90 -16.63 -7.88
C VAL A 78 -9.27 -16.03 -9.23
N ALA A 79 -10.57 -15.97 -9.52
CA ALA A 79 -11.12 -15.34 -10.71
C ALA A 79 -12.16 -14.30 -10.31
N THR A 80 -12.25 -13.20 -11.05
CA THR A 80 -13.10 -12.07 -10.71
C THR A 80 -14.14 -11.76 -11.81
N SER A 81 -14.51 -10.52 -12.02
CA SER A 81 -15.67 -10.06 -12.79
C SER A 81 -15.88 -10.76 -14.13
N ALA A 82 -14.85 -10.92 -14.98
CA ALA A 82 -15.04 -11.50 -16.30
C ALA A 82 -15.51 -12.97 -16.25
N VAL A 83 -14.90 -13.79 -15.38
CA VAL A 83 -15.31 -15.20 -15.22
C VAL A 83 -16.62 -15.29 -14.44
N ARG A 84 -16.80 -14.44 -13.43
CA ARG A 84 -18.04 -14.40 -12.64
C ARG A 84 -19.28 -14.14 -13.49
N GLU A 85 -19.17 -13.22 -14.45
CA GLU A 85 -20.31 -12.77 -15.28
C GLU A 85 -20.53 -13.63 -16.52
N ALA A 86 -19.58 -14.46 -16.93
CA ALA A 86 -19.64 -15.22 -18.17
C ALA A 86 -20.63 -16.40 -18.11
N GLY A 87 -21.48 -16.51 -19.13
CA GLY A 87 -22.42 -17.64 -19.27
C GLY A 87 -21.71 -18.99 -19.50
N ASN A 88 -20.51 -19.01 -20.06
CA ASN A 88 -19.71 -20.23 -20.28
C ASN A 88 -18.61 -20.44 -19.22
N ARG A 89 -18.76 -19.84 -18.04
CA ARG A 89 -17.74 -19.90 -16.96
C ARG A 89 -17.41 -21.33 -16.52
N GLU A 90 -18.40 -22.20 -16.39
CA GLU A 90 -18.19 -23.57 -15.93
C GLU A 90 -17.35 -24.39 -16.93
N GLN A 91 -17.62 -24.22 -18.23
CA GLN A 91 -16.82 -24.83 -19.29
C GLN A 91 -15.37 -24.35 -19.24
N PHE A 92 -15.16 -23.03 -19.11
CA PHE A 92 -13.83 -22.44 -18.99
C PHE A 92 -13.09 -22.94 -17.75
N LEU A 93 -13.74 -22.96 -16.58
CA LEU A 93 -13.12 -23.41 -15.34
C LEU A 93 -12.74 -24.90 -15.38
N LYS A 94 -13.61 -25.75 -15.97
CA LYS A 94 -13.32 -27.16 -16.19
C LYS A 94 -12.09 -27.35 -17.09
N GLN A 95 -12.03 -26.63 -18.21
CA GLN A 95 -10.89 -26.67 -19.13
C GLN A 95 -9.60 -26.19 -18.46
N ALA A 96 -9.65 -25.08 -17.71
CA ALA A 96 -8.50 -24.55 -16.97
C ALA A 96 -7.97 -25.56 -15.96
N TYR A 97 -8.86 -26.25 -15.24
CA TYR A 97 -8.47 -27.30 -14.30
C TYR A 97 -7.86 -28.51 -15.02
N GLN A 98 -8.47 -29.00 -16.09
CA GLN A 98 -7.96 -30.13 -16.86
C GLN A 98 -6.56 -29.86 -17.43
N GLU A 99 -6.32 -28.63 -17.91
CA GLU A 99 -5.06 -28.30 -18.58
C GLU A 99 -3.93 -27.89 -17.62
N THR A 100 -4.24 -27.46 -16.40
CA THR A 100 -3.26 -26.86 -15.48
C THR A 100 -3.33 -27.35 -14.03
N GLY A 101 -4.38 -28.06 -13.64
CA GLY A 101 -4.64 -28.45 -12.27
C GLY A 101 -5.08 -27.28 -11.35
N PHE A 102 -5.24 -26.07 -11.88
CA PHE A 102 -5.67 -24.91 -11.09
C PHE A 102 -7.19 -24.93 -10.86
N LYS A 103 -7.59 -25.15 -9.59
CA LYS A 103 -8.99 -25.05 -9.17
C LYS A 103 -9.31 -23.62 -8.77
N PHE A 104 -9.81 -22.82 -9.70
CA PHE A 104 -10.14 -21.42 -9.44
C PHE A 104 -11.31 -21.27 -8.47
N LYS A 105 -11.12 -20.38 -7.48
CA LYS A 105 -12.21 -19.81 -6.69
C LYS A 105 -12.73 -18.57 -7.40
N VAL A 106 -13.98 -18.58 -7.86
CA VAL A 106 -14.63 -17.38 -8.40
C VAL A 106 -15.11 -16.54 -7.24
N LEU A 107 -14.53 -15.34 -7.08
CA LEU A 107 -14.88 -14.43 -6.00
C LEU A 107 -16.22 -13.76 -6.28
N SER A 108 -17.09 -13.70 -5.27
CA SER A 108 -18.23 -12.79 -5.28
C SER A 108 -17.73 -11.33 -5.25
N GLU A 109 -18.58 -10.39 -5.67
CA GLU A 109 -18.26 -8.94 -5.61
C GLU A 109 -17.87 -8.50 -4.20
N LYS A 110 -18.56 -9.04 -3.18
CA LYS A 110 -18.26 -8.77 -1.77
C LYS A 110 -16.88 -9.30 -1.37
N GLU A 111 -16.53 -10.53 -1.75
CA GLU A 111 -15.21 -11.12 -1.47
C GLU A 111 -14.09 -10.33 -2.15
N GLU A 112 -14.28 -9.99 -3.44
CA GLU A 112 -13.30 -9.21 -4.21
C GLU A 112 -13.02 -7.86 -3.53
N ALA A 113 -14.08 -7.11 -3.17
CA ALA A 113 -13.97 -5.82 -2.51
C ALA A 113 -13.31 -5.92 -1.12
N VAL A 114 -13.71 -6.90 -0.31
CA VAL A 114 -13.18 -7.09 1.06
C VAL A 114 -11.73 -7.50 1.01
N TYR A 115 -11.35 -8.48 0.19
CA TYR A 115 -9.95 -8.89 0.10
C TYR A 115 -9.06 -7.76 -0.45
N ALA A 116 -9.53 -7.01 -1.46
CA ALA A 116 -8.77 -5.87 -1.97
C ALA A 116 -8.59 -4.78 -0.90
N PHE A 117 -9.62 -4.51 -0.12
CA PHE A 117 -9.59 -3.55 0.99
C PHE A 117 -8.63 -3.99 2.10
N GLU A 118 -8.73 -5.24 2.57
CA GLU A 118 -7.86 -5.73 3.65
C GLU A 118 -6.38 -5.73 3.25
N GLY A 119 -6.08 -6.13 2.01
CA GLY A 119 -4.71 -6.04 1.50
C GLY A 119 -4.16 -4.62 1.48
N ALA A 120 -4.98 -3.63 1.12
CA ALA A 120 -4.56 -2.23 1.10
C ALA A 120 -4.54 -1.60 2.51
N LYS A 121 -5.54 -1.92 3.36
CA LYS A 121 -5.67 -1.40 4.72
C LYS A 121 -4.44 -1.73 5.57
N ASN A 122 -3.99 -2.98 5.53
CA ASN A 122 -2.85 -3.44 6.32
C ASN A 122 -1.53 -2.75 5.93
N ALA A 123 -1.49 -2.15 4.75
CA ALA A 123 -0.31 -1.48 4.21
C ALA A 123 -0.39 0.06 4.22
N THR A 124 -1.46 0.66 4.78
CA THR A 124 -1.67 2.11 4.82
C THR A 124 -2.13 2.57 6.20
N SER A 125 -1.73 3.78 6.63
CA SER A 125 -2.14 4.38 7.91
C SER A 125 -3.47 5.15 7.77
N VAL A 126 -4.53 4.50 7.25
CA VAL A 126 -5.82 5.16 7.00
C VAL A 126 -6.91 4.50 7.84
N HIS A 127 -7.69 5.31 8.58
CA HIS A 127 -8.66 4.84 9.57
C HIS A 127 -10.12 5.04 9.15
N ALA A 128 -10.40 5.98 8.26
CA ALA A 128 -11.76 6.23 7.77
C ALA A 128 -11.75 6.83 6.37
N GLY A 129 -12.74 6.47 5.56
CA GLY A 129 -12.86 7.04 4.21
C GLY A 129 -13.49 6.12 3.19
N LEU A 130 -12.99 6.21 1.97
CA LEU A 130 -13.36 5.40 0.84
C LEU A 130 -12.11 4.70 0.27
N PHE A 131 -12.13 3.39 0.27
CA PHE A 131 -11.22 2.55 -0.51
C PHE A 131 -11.86 2.22 -1.86
N PHE A 132 -11.07 2.16 -2.92
CA PHE A 132 -11.53 1.62 -4.20
C PHE A 132 -10.45 0.82 -4.93
N ASP A 133 -10.87 -0.25 -5.61
CA ASP A 133 -10.06 -0.99 -6.59
C ASP A 133 -10.63 -0.78 -7.99
N LEU A 134 -9.86 -0.14 -8.86
CA LEU A 134 -10.25 0.09 -10.24
C LEU A 134 -9.63 -0.97 -11.14
N GLY A 135 -10.42 -2.00 -11.43
CA GLY A 135 -10.10 -3.09 -12.31
C GLY A 135 -10.30 -2.78 -13.80
N GLY A 136 -10.22 -3.84 -14.62
CA GLY A 136 -10.52 -3.77 -16.04
C GLY A 136 -12.02 -3.77 -16.34
N GLY A 137 -12.80 -4.58 -15.60
CA GLY A 137 -14.24 -4.78 -15.77
C GLY A 137 -15.10 -4.00 -14.78
N SER A 138 -14.66 -3.88 -13.54
CA SER A 138 -15.43 -3.34 -12.42
C SER A 138 -14.66 -2.30 -11.61
N LEU A 139 -15.37 -1.62 -10.73
CA LEU A 139 -14.88 -0.73 -9.68
C LEU A 139 -15.50 -1.19 -8.37
N GLU A 140 -14.69 -1.76 -7.50
CA GLU A 140 -15.04 -2.13 -6.14
C GLU A 140 -14.79 -0.93 -5.22
N MET A 141 -15.72 -0.69 -4.29
CA MET A 141 -15.61 0.41 -3.32
C MET A 141 -16.02 -0.06 -1.94
N VAL A 142 -15.24 0.33 -0.93
CA VAL A 142 -15.51 0.07 0.48
C VAL A 142 -15.52 1.38 1.24
N ILE A 143 -16.66 1.71 1.85
CA ILE A 143 -16.81 2.85 2.75
C ILE A 143 -16.64 2.31 4.16
N TYR A 144 -15.66 2.87 4.90
CA TYR A 144 -15.25 2.36 6.20
C TYR A 144 -14.96 3.48 7.21
N SER A 145 -15.05 3.10 8.47
CA SER A 145 -14.55 3.86 9.61
C SER A 145 -14.18 2.82 10.67
N GLU A 146 -12.88 2.61 10.87
CA GLU A 146 -12.38 1.54 11.75
C GLU A 146 -13.06 1.50 13.10
N PRO A 147 -13.38 0.29 13.58
CA PRO A 147 -13.09 -1.01 12.97
C PRO A 147 -14.15 -1.49 11.93
N THR A 148 -15.14 -0.67 11.56
CA THR A 148 -16.35 -1.07 10.85
C THR A 148 -16.31 -0.75 9.35
N ILE A 149 -16.65 -1.74 8.51
CA ILE A 149 -17.06 -1.51 7.13
C ILE A 149 -18.53 -1.10 7.12
N ARG A 150 -18.82 0.09 6.55
CA ARG A 150 -20.19 0.64 6.49
C ARG A 150 -20.94 0.23 5.23
N LYS A 151 -20.24 0.18 4.09
CA LYS A 151 -20.87 -0.14 2.81
C LYS A 151 -19.85 -0.72 1.84
N ILE A 152 -20.26 -1.73 1.10
CA ILE A 152 -19.54 -2.31 -0.02
C ILE A 152 -20.36 -2.08 -1.28
N LEU A 153 -19.70 -1.67 -2.35
CA LEU A 153 -20.29 -1.41 -3.66
C LEU A 153 -19.38 -2.03 -4.72
N SER A 154 -19.97 -2.68 -5.71
CA SER A 154 -19.31 -3.05 -6.96
C SER A 154 -20.14 -2.50 -8.11
N VAL A 155 -19.49 -1.85 -9.07
CA VAL A 155 -20.14 -1.26 -10.23
C VAL A 155 -19.34 -1.55 -11.50
N PRO A 156 -20.02 -1.70 -12.68
CA PRO A 156 -19.34 -2.03 -13.95
C PRO A 156 -18.65 -0.80 -14.57
N LEU A 157 -17.72 -0.20 -13.84
CA LEU A 157 -16.96 0.99 -14.23
C LEU A 157 -15.47 0.71 -14.45
N GLY A 158 -15.10 -0.54 -14.79
CA GLY A 158 -13.72 -0.88 -15.12
C GLY A 158 -13.20 -0.13 -16.34
N GLY A 159 -11.90 0.20 -16.32
CA GLY A 159 -11.30 1.04 -17.34
C GLY A 159 -11.32 0.42 -18.75
N LEU A 160 -11.19 -0.91 -18.87
CA LEU A 160 -11.26 -1.59 -20.18
C LEU A 160 -12.71 -1.69 -20.68
N ARG A 161 -13.63 -2.13 -19.81
CA ARG A 161 -15.08 -2.18 -20.12
C ARG A 161 -15.61 -0.83 -20.62
N LEU A 162 -15.29 0.26 -19.96
CA LEU A 162 -15.68 1.60 -20.42
C LEU A 162 -15.05 1.95 -21.77
N THR A 163 -13.84 1.52 -22.02
CA THR A 163 -13.19 1.73 -23.30
C THR A 163 -13.90 0.94 -24.42
N ASP A 164 -14.19 -0.33 -24.18
CA ASP A 164 -14.87 -1.21 -25.16
C ASP A 164 -16.28 -0.70 -25.52
N LEU A 165 -16.98 -0.11 -24.53
CA LEU A 165 -18.34 0.43 -24.73
C LEU A 165 -18.37 1.82 -25.40
N TYR A 166 -17.35 2.65 -25.23
CA TYR A 166 -17.43 4.08 -25.61
C TYR A 166 -16.32 4.55 -26.55
N ALA A 167 -15.21 3.83 -26.68
CA ALA A 167 -14.15 4.21 -27.61
C ALA A 167 -14.46 3.76 -29.04
N LYS A 168 -13.81 4.41 -29.99
CA LYS A 168 -13.73 3.92 -31.38
C LYS A 168 -12.70 2.76 -31.46
N PRO A 169 -12.70 2.01 -32.58
CA PRO A 169 -11.71 0.93 -32.79
C PRO A 169 -10.25 1.39 -32.67
N ASP A 170 -9.97 2.66 -32.99
CA ASP A 170 -8.65 3.28 -32.83
C ASP A 170 -8.30 3.67 -31.37
N GLY A 171 -9.21 3.43 -30.41
CA GLY A 171 -9.07 3.76 -29.00
C GLY A 171 -9.35 5.22 -28.66
N SER A 172 -9.75 6.05 -29.63
CA SER A 172 -10.14 7.45 -29.39
C SER A 172 -11.59 7.58 -28.96
N PHE A 173 -11.96 8.73 -28.36
CA PHE A 173 -13.32 9.01 -27.92
C PHE A 173 -13.89 10.22 -28.70
N THR A 174 -15.07 10.07 -29.30
CA THR A 174 -15.83 11.23 -29.81
C THR A 174 -16.32 12.09 -28.65
N LYS A 175 -16.58 13.37 -28.88
CA LYS A 175 -17.19 14.27 -27.87
C LYS A 175 -18.49 13.66 -27.30
N LYS A 176 -19.36 13.10 -28.17
CA LYS A 176 -20.63 12.47 -27.79
C LYS A 176 -20.43 11.25 -26.89
N ASN A 177 -19.58 10.31 -27.30
CA ASN A 177 -19.32 9.08 -26.54
C ASN A 177 -18.64 9.37 -25.22
N TYR A 178 -17.69 10.32 -25.19
CA TYR A 178 -17.06 10.76 -23.96
C TYR A 178 -18.08 11.37 -22.96
N ALA A 179 -19.01 12.20 -23.45
CA ALA A 179 -20.08 12.76 -22.62
C ALA A 179 -21.02 11.67 -22.06
N ARG A 180 -21.38 10.66 -22.89
CA ARG A 180 -22.18 9.49 -22.45
C ARG A 180 -21.44 8.68 -21.37
N MET A 181 -20.17 8.39 -21.59
CA MET A 181 -19.32 7.71 -20.61
C MET A 181 -19.25 8.48 -19.30
N ARG A 182 -19.01 9.80 -19.36
CA ARG A 182 -19.00 10.68 -18.17
C ARG A 182 -20.32 10.63 -17.41
N LYS A 183 -21.46 10.73 -18.11
CA LYS A 183 -22.80 10.65 -17.51
C LYS A 183 -22.98 9.30 -16.80
N ARG A 184 -22.66 8.18 -17.48
CA ARG A 184 -22.77 6.83 -16.91
C ARG A 184 -21.93 6.65 -15.66
N ILE A 185 -20.72 7.15 -15.64
CA ILE A 185 -19.84 7.09 -14.46
C ILE A 185 -20.49 7.85 -13.30
N LEU A 186 -20.96 9.08 -13.52
CA LEU A 186 -21.58 9.90 -12.47
C LEU A 186 -22.86 9.27 -11.91
N GLU A 187 -23.65 8.57 -12.72
CA GLU A 187 -24.87 7.86 -12.26
C GLU A 187 -24.51 6.72 -11.30
N LEU A 188 -23.45 5.98 -11.56
CA LEU A 188 -23.09 4.78 -10.79
C LEU A 188 -22.20 5.05 -9.57
N LEU A 189 -21.51 6.19 -9.52
CA LEU A 189 -20.67 6.54 -8.36
C LEU A 189 -21.52 6.89 -7.13
N PRO A 190 -21.05 6.52 -5.91
CA PRO A 190 -21.76 6.83 -4.67
C PRO A 190 -21.91 8.35 -4.44
N GLU A 191 -22.86 8.72 -3.60
CA GLU A 191 -23.02 10.09 -3.15
C GLU A 191 -22.25 10.35 -1.85
N LYS A 192 -21.88 11.60 -1.63
CA LYS A 192 -21.15 12.05 -0.43
C LYS A 192 -21.86 11.69 0.88
N LYS A 193 -23.21 11.67 0.89
CA LYS A 193 -24.02 11.29 2.07
C LYS A 193 -23.74 9.87 2.60
N HIS A 194 -23.15 8.99 1.79
CA HIS A 194 -22.79 7.63 2.21
C HIS A 194 -21.48 7.57 3.01
N LEU A 195 -20.68 8.64 3.01
CA LEU A 195 -19.42 8.68 3.77
C LEU A 195 -19.67 8.84 5.28
N PRO A 196 -18.72 8.41 6.12
CA PRO A 196 -18.74 8.72 7.53
C PRO A 196 -18.75 10.23 7.79
N ALA A 197 -19.38 10.64 8.88
CA ALA A 197 -19.36 12.03 9.34
C ALA A 197 -18.01 12.31 10.05
N SER A 198 -16.93 12.42 9.28
CA SER A 198 -15.58 12.73 9.78
C SER A 198 -14.98 13.85 8.94
N LYS A 199 -14.13 14.68 9.57
CA LYS A 199 -13.39 15.74 8.88
C LYS A 199 -12.17 15.20 8.12
N ASP A 200 -11.59 14.11 8.60
CA ASP A 200 -10.36 13.50 8.09
C ASP A 200 -10.67 12.18 7.38
N LEU A 201 -11.24 12.29 6.19
CA LEU A 201 -11.52 11.15 5.34
C LEU A 201 -10.44 11.00 4.27
N ASP A 202 -9.93 9.77 4.14
CA ASP A 202 -8.98 9.41 3.10
C ASP A 202 -9.64 8.70 1.92
N LEU A 203 -9.08 8.93 0.73
CA LEU A 203 -9.38 8.18 -0.47
C LEU A 203 -8.17 7.31 -0.80
N VAL A 204 -8.33 6.00 -0.69
CA VAL A 204 -7.29 5.03 -1.03
C VAL A 204 -7.65 4.34 -2.32
N GLY A 205 -6.75 4.36 -3.28
CA GLY A 205 -6.97 3.75 -4.60
C GLY A 205 -5.97 2.66 -4.94
N VAL A 206 -6.50 1.57 -5.45
CA VAL A 206 -5.76 0.41 -5.97
C VAL A 206 -6.08 0.21 -7.44
N GLY A 207 -5.31 -0.58 -8.11
CA GLY A 207 -5.52 -0.97 -9.50
C GLY A 207 -4.47 -0.42 -10.46
N GLY A 208 -4.42 -1.04 -11.64
CA GLY A 208 -3.40 -0.70 -12.64
C GLY A 208 -3.52 0.70 -13.21
N SER A 209 -4.74 1.22 -13.35
CA SER A 209 -4.98 2.58 -13.82
C SER A 209 -4.53 3.61 -12.78
N VAL A 210 -4.79 3.36 -11.48
CA VAL A 210 -4.36 4.23 -10.38
C VAL A 210 -2.85 4.33 -10.31
N ARG A 211 -2.15 3.17 -10.40
CA ARG A 211 -0.68 3.15 -10.43
C ARG A 211 -0.09 3.86 -11.65
N ALA A 212 -0.70 3.71 -12.82
CA ALA A 212 -0.25 4.40 -14.03
C ALA A 212 -0.44 5.93 -13.93
N LEU A 213 -1.55 6.40 -13.33
CA LEU A 213 -1.76 7.82 -13.03
C LEU A 213 -0.67 8.37 -12.12
N ALA A 214 -0.35 7.63 -11.05
CA ALA A 214 0.68 8.02 -10.08
C ALA A 214 2.07 8.10 -10.72
N ARG A 215 2.49 7.07 -11.49
CA ARG A 215 3.76 7.10 -12.24
C ARG A 215 3.84 8.27 -13.20
N TYR A 216 2.75 8.55 -13.91
CA TYR A 216 2.71 9.65 -14.86
C TYR A 216 2.80 11.01 -14.16
N ASP A 217 2.16 11.18 -13.00
CA ASP A 217 2.28 12.40 -12.19
C ASP A 217 3.71 12.55 -11.62
N GLN A 218 4.30 11.48 -11.10
CA GLN A 218 5.69 11.45 -10.63
C GLN A 218 6.68 11.85 -11.74
N MET A 219 6.53 11.24 -12.93
CA MET A 219 7.35 11.55 -14.10
C MET A 219 7.25 13.03 -14.48
N ARG A 220 6.03 13.59 -14.56
CA ARG A 220 5.81 15.01 -14.92
C ARG A 220 6.40 15.97 -13.89
N ARG A 221 6.42 15.60 -12.62
CA ARG A 221 6.95 16.40 -11.52
C ARG A 221 8.42 16.14 -11.26
N GLN A 222 9.05 15.25 -11.99
CA GLN A 222 10.39 14.76 -11.66
C GLN A 222 10.48 14.40 -10.17
N TYR A 223 9.47 13.61 -9.70
CA TYR A 223 9.38 13.27 -8.29
C TYR A 223 10.58 12.41 -7.87
N PRO A 224 11.24 12.71 -6.75
CA PRO A 224 12.55 12.14 -6.43
C PRO A 224 12.50 10.66 -6.01
N LEU A 225 11.34 10.15 -5.57
CA LEU A 225 11.18 8.76 -5.15
C LEU A 225 10.53 7.93 -6.26
N ASN A 226 11.13 6.80 -6.59
CA ASN A 226 10.55 5.83 -7.54
C ASN A 226 9.66 4.82 -6.78
N LYS A 227 8.83 5.29 -5.87
CA LYS A 227 7.93 4.49 -5.04
C LYS A 227 6.49 4.92 -5.27
N LEU A 228 5.59 3.96 -5.51
CA LEU A 228 4.18 4.24 -5.74
C LEU A 228 3.31 4.01 -4.51
N HIS A 229 3.70 3.07 -3.65
CA HIS A 229 2.96 2.80 -2.43
C HIS A 229 2.97 4.03 -1.52
N ASN A 230 1.80 4.44 -1.03
CA ASN A 230 1.58 5.66 -0.26
C ASN A 230 1.91 7.00 -0.98
N TYR A 231 2.08 6.96 -2.32
CA TYR A 231 2.14 8.19 -3.10
C TYR A 231 0.81 8.93 -3.04
N SER A 232 0.84 10.22 -2.70
CA SER A 232 -0.36 11.06 -2.57
C SER A 232 -0.50 12.03 -3.74
N MET A 233 -1.63 11.96 -4.45
CA MET A 233 -2.00 12.87 -5.53
C MET A 233 -3.10 13.82 -5.09
N LYS A 234 -2.89 15.14 -5.21
CA LYS A 234 -3.96 16.14 -4.99
C LYS A 234 -5.02 16.02 -6.09
N LYS A 235 -6.28 16.36 -5.79
CA LYS A 235 -7.40 16.35 -6.76
C LYS A 235 -7.05 17.09 -8.07
N ASN A 236 -6.46 18.27 -7.96
CA ASN A 236 -6.05 19.05 -9.13
C ASN A 236 -4.99 18.36 -9.99
N ALA A 237 -4.09 17.58 -9.37
CA ALA A 237 -3.10 16.78 -10.09
C ALA A 237 -3.76 15.66 -10.88
N VAL A 238 -4.69 14.91 -10.26
CA VAL A 238 -5.48 13.86 -10.95
C VAL A 238 -6.22 14.45 -12.16
N GLY A 239 -6.92 15.58 -11.98
CA GLY A 239 -7.63 16.25 -13.09
C GLY A 239 -6.67 16.75 -14.19
N SER A 240 -5.48 17.27 -13.82
CA SER A 240 -4.46 17.69 -14.79
C SER A 240 -3.91 16.53 -15.59
N VAL A 241 -3.61 15.42 -14.91
CA VAL A 241 -3.14 14.17 -15.54
C VAL A 241 -4.21 13.63 -16.50
N HIS A 242 -5.46 13.55 -16.07
CA HIS A 242 -6.56 13.10 -16.92
C HIS A 242 -6.69 13.96 -18.19
N ARG A 243 -6.69 15.30 -18.06
CA ARG A 243 -6.75 16.21 -19.22
C ARG A 243 -5.56 16.04 -20.17
N ALA A 244 -4.36 15.82 -19.63
CA ALA A 244 -3.18 15.58 -20.44
C ALA A 244 -3.30 14.28 -21.25
N LEU A 245 -3.69 13.18 -20.59
CA LEU A 245 -3.88 11.86 -21.23
C LEU A 245 -4.95 11.90 -22.32
N ARG A 246 -6.07 12.61 -22.08
CA ARG A 246 -7.14 12.74 -23.05
C ARG A 246 -6.72 13.45 -24.35
N ARG A 247 -5.70 14.31 -24.31
CA ARG A 247 -5.16 15.04 -25.49
C ARG A 247 -4.15 14.24 -26.27
N MET A 248 -3.67 13.12 -25.75
CA MET A 248 -2.66 12.29 -26.39
C MET A 248 -3.29 11.28 -27.35
N SER A 249 -2.57 10.98 -28.44
CA SER A 249 -2.91 9.83 -29.29
C SER A 249 -2.61 8.51 -28.54
N LEU A 250 -3.33 7.44 -28.92
CA LEU A 250 -3.05 6.11 -28.37
C LEU A 250 -1.59 5.67 -28.60
N ARG A 251 -1.00 6.07 -29.76
CA ARG A 251 0.41 5.81 -30.06
C ARG A 251 1.34 6.49 -29.05
N THR A 252 1.06 7.75 -28.69
CA THR A 252 1.84 8.49 -27.69
C THR A 252 1.70 7.86 -26.30
N ILE A 253 0.48 7.46 -25.92
CA ILE A 253 0.21 6.81 -24.63
C ILE A 253 0.96 5.47 -24.55
N ARG A 254 0.96 4.65 -25.59
CA ARG A 254 1.68 3.36 -25.64
C ARG A 254 3.19 3.49 -25.45
N LYS A 255 3.78 4.56 -25.98
CA LYS A 255 5.21 4.83 -25.87
C LYS A 255 5.60 5.47 -24.54
N ASN A 256 4.64 5.92 -23.74
CA ASN A 256 4.92 6.56 -22.47
C ASN A 256 5.36 5.52 -21.43
N PRO A 257 6.58 5.63 -20.85
CA PRO A 257 7.12 4.62 -19.92
C PRO A 257 6.32 4.52 -18.60
N ALA A 258 5.66 5.59 -18.18
CA ALA A 258 4.85 5.59 -16.96
C ALA A 258 3.53 4.83 -17.13
N ILE A 259 3.00 4.70 -18.35
CA ILE A 259 1.71 4.08 -18.63
C ILE A 259 1.92 2.68 -19.22
N GLY A 260 2.79 2.58 -20.22
CA GLY A 260 3.10 1.35 -20.92
C GLY A 260 1.98 0.84 -21.84
N GLN A 261 2.31 -0.20 -22.59
CA GLN A 261 1.39 -0.81 -23.54
C GLN A 261 0.16 -1.41 -22.87
N GLU A 262 0.36 -1.99 -21.67
CA GLU A 262 -0.69 -2.70 -20.92
C GLU A 262 -1.88 -1.82 -20.55
N ARG A 263 -1.64 -0.54 -20.28
CA ARG A 263 -2.66 0.40 -19.80
C ARG A 263 -3.12 1.38 -20.84
N SER A 264 -2.44 1.42 -21.99
CA SER A 264 -2.71 2.42 -23.02
C SER A 264 -4.17 2.49 -23.46
N GLN A 265 -4.85 1.37 -23.56
CA GLN A 265 -6.26 1.32 -23.98
C GLN A 265 -7.24 1.77 -22.88
N SER A 266 -6.95 1.46 -21.62
CA SER A 266 -7.88 1.69 -20.49
C SER A 266 -7.61 2.96 -19.72
N ILE A 267 -6.47 3.63 -19.90
CA ILE A 267 -6.03 4.72 -19.01
C ILE A 267 -6.90 5.97 -19.12
N ILE A 268 -7.43 6.32 -20.30
CA ILE A 268 -8.29 7.50 -20.46
C ILE A 268 -9.60 7.30 -19.69
N ALA A 269 -10.25 6.16 -19.84
CA ALA A 269 -11.48 5.83 -19.13
C ALA A 269 -11.20 5.67 -17.62
N GLY A 270 -10.16 4.93 -17.23
CA GLY A 270 -9.79 4.74 -15.83
C GLY A 270 -9.44 6.06 -15.14
N SER A 271 -8.70 6.96 -15.80
CA SER A 271 -8.40 8.29 -15.24
C SER A 271 -9.63 9.16 -15.06
N LEU A 272 -10.63 9.03 -15.95
CA LEU A 272 -11.90 9.72 -15.84
C LEU A 272 -12.69 9.23 -14.62
N VAL A 273 -12.73 7.91 -14.37
CA VAL A 273 -13.39 7.34 -13.19
C VAL A 273 -12.79 7.92 -11.91
N VAL A 274 -11.47 7.89 -11.77
CA VAL A 274 -10.78 8.43 -10.58
C VAL A 274 -11.05 9.93 -10.42
N HIS A 275 -10.96 10.70 -11.50
CA HIS A 275 -11.23 12.15 -11.48
C HIS A 275 -12.65 12.46 -11.01
N LEU A 276 -13.64 11.80 -11.60
CA LEU A 276 -15.07 12.02 -11.27
C LEU A 276 -15.41 11.52 -9.87
N LEU A 277 -14.80 10.43 -9.40
CA LEU A 277 -14.95 9.95 -8.03
C LEU A 277 -14.50 11.03 -7.04
N MET A 278 -13.29 11.59 -7.22
CA MET A 278 -12.79 12.67 -6.36
C MET A 278 -13.64 13.94 -6.46
N GLU A 279 -14.15 14.25 -7.66
CA GLU A 279 -14.97 15.45 -7.89
C GLU A 279 -16.34 15.34 -7.20
N LYS A 280 -17.06 14.21 -7.43
CA LYS A 280 -18.41 13.97 -6.92
C LYS A 280 -18.45 13.84 -5.40
N ILE A 281 -17.48 13.15 -4.83
CA ILE A 281 -17.42 12.90 -3.38
C ILE A 281 -16.75 14.07 -2.63
N GLY A 282 -15.84 14.81 -3.29
CA GLY A 282 -15.16 15.97 -2.70
C GLY A 282 -13.85 15.65 -2.01
N PHE A 283 -13.21 14.52 -2.29
CA PHE A 283 -11.89 14.19 -1.75
C PHE A 283 -10.80 15.15 -2.27
N ARG A 284 -9.90 15.58 -1.37
CA ARG A 284 -8.82 16.52 -1.71
C ARG A 284 -7.56 15.81 -2.21
N LYS A 285 -7.33 14.59 -1.74
CA LYS A 285 -6.16 13.76 -2.08
C LYS A 285 -6.57 12.31 -2.34
N LEU A 286 -5.79 11.64 -3.17
CA LEU A 286 -5.82 10.22 -3.43
C LEU A 286 -4.51 9.62 -2.90
N ILE A 287 -4.59 8.60 -2.07
CA ILE A 287 -3.44 7.79 -1.62
C ILE A 287 -3.41 6.54 -2.48
N VAL A 288 -2.26 6.25 -3.06
CA VAL A 288 -2.08 5.09 -3.95
C VAL A 288 -1.56 3.91 -3.15
N SER A 289 -2.26 2.78 -3.18
CA SER A 289 -1.74 1.53 -2.64
C SER A 289 -1.29 0.58 -3.76
N THR A 290 -0.15 -0.09 -3.55
CA THR A 290 0.32 -1.18 -4.41
C THR A 290 -0.18 -2.53 -3.93
N HIS A 291 -0.61 -2.62 -2.67
CA HIS A 291 -1.25 -3.77 -2.05
C HIS A 291 -2.75 -3.78 -2.34
N GLY A 292 -3.35 -4.95 -2.43
CA GLY A 292 -4.77 -5.10 -2.77
C GLY A 292 -5.21 -6.56 -2.78
N LEU A 293 -6.01 -6.96 -3.78
CA LEU A 293 -6.69 -8.25 -3.83
C LEU A 293 -5.81 -9.46 -3.49
N ARG A 294 -4.62 -9.55 -4.06
CA ARG A 294 -3.74 -10.72 -3.87
C ARG A 294 -3.18 -10.83 -2.46
N ASP A 295 -2.80 -9.68 -1.87
CA ASP A 295 -2.33 -9.60 -0.50
C ASP A 295 -3.46 -9.95 0.48
N GLY A 296 -4.67 -9.44 0.22
CA GLY A 296 -5.86 -9.78 1.02
C GLY A 296 -6.30 -11.24 0.89
N VAL A 297 -6.19 -11.84 -0.30
CA VAL A 297 -6.43 -13.29 -0.51
C VAL A 297 -5.44 -14.11 0.30
N LEU A 298 -4.15 -13.76 0.27
CA LEU A 298 -3.13 -14.43 1.07
C LEU A 298 -3.40 -14.27 2.56
N SER A 299 -3.66 -13.05 3.03
CA SER A 299 -3.98 -12.77 4.44
C SER A 299 -5.16 -13.60 4.92
N ALA A 300 -6.27 -13.61 4.17
CA ALA A 300 -7.46 -14.39 4.51
C ALA A 300 -7.18 -15.89 4.57
N PHE A 301 -6.34 -16.43 3.68
CA PHE A 301 -5.91 -17.83 3.72
C PHE A 301 -5.06 -18.14 4.94
N LEU A 302 -4.09 -17.28 5.27
CA LEU A 302 -3.18 -17.45 6.41
C LEU A 302 -3.90 -17.38 7.75
N GLU A 303 -4.97 -16.59 7.82
CA GLU A 303 -5.79 -16.46 9.02
C GLU A 303 -6.65 -17.69 9.27
N SER A 304 -7.40 -18.10 8.29
CA SER A 304 -8.33 -19.23 8.37
C SER A 304 -8.51 -19.89 7.00
N PRO A 305 -7.71 -20.90 6.68
CA PRO A 305 -7.83 -21.63 5.41
C PRO A 305 -9.25 -22.20 5.17
N SER A 306 -9.93 -22.63 6.23
CA SER A 306 -11.30 -23.14 6.14
C SER A 306 -12.31 -22.05 5.81
N SER A 307 -12.24 -20.90 6.48
CA SER A 307 -13.11 -19.74 6.21
C SER A 307 -12.85 -19.15 4.82
N TYR A 308 -11.60 -19.09 4.39
CA TYR A 308 -11.23 -18.68 3.04
C TYR A 308 -11.88 -19.60 1.98
N ARG A 309 -11.77 -20.92 2.13
CA ARG A 309 -12.39 -21.89 1.21
C ARG A 309 -13.92 -21.78 1.16
N GLN A 310 -14.56 -21.46 2.27
CA GLN A 310 -16.02 -21.29 2.39
C GLN A 310 -16.53 -19.90 1.97
N GLY A 311 -15.65 -18.96 1.63
CA GLY A 311 -16.04 -17.60 1.26
C GLY A 311 -16.58 -16.74 2.41
N ARG A 312 -16.27 -17.09 3.66
CA ARG A 312 -16.77 -16.39 4.85
C ARG A 312 -15.94 -15.14 5.13
N VAL A 313 -16.26 -14.05 4.44
CA VAL A 313 -15.60 -12.75 4.66
C VAL A 313 -16.12 -12.00 5.89
N ASP A 314 -17.22 -12.44 6.49
CA ASP A 314 -17.78 -11.77 7.68
C ASP A 314 -16.84 -11.82 8.88
N ARG A 315 -16.02 -12.86 9.01
CA ARG A 315 -14.97 -12.93 10.04
C ARG A 315 -13.83 -11.92 9.83
N VAL A 316 -13.53 -11.58 8.59
CA VAL A 316 -12.55 -10.55 8.24
C VAL A 316 -13.09 -9.17 8.64
N LEU A 317 -14.41 -8.97 8.54
CA LEU A 317 -15.08 -7.72 8.87
C LEU A 317 -15.26 -7.47 10.37
N MET A 318 -15.26 -8.51 11.20
CA MET A 318 -15.50 -8.43 12.65
C MET A 318 -14.22 -8.25 13.48
N ARG A 319 -13.07 -8.05 12.85
CA ARG A 319 -11.85 -7.82 13.61
C ARG A 319 -11.88 -6.44 14.27
N GLU A 320 -12.10 -6.43 15.56
CA GLU A 320 -11.46 -5.45 16.42
C GLU A 320 -9.95 -5.62 16.20
N GLY A 321 -9.30 -4.55 15.74
CA GLY A 321 -7.84 -4.52 15.65
C GLY A 321 -7.28 -4.75 17.05
N THR A 322 -7.08 -5.98 17.43
CA THR A 322 -6.19 -6.32 18.53
C THR A 322 -4.78 -6.16 17.97
N PRO A 323 -4.06 -5.12 18.34
CA PRO A 323 -2.62 -5.17 18.26
C PRO A 323 -2.25 -6.41 19.08
N THR A 324 -1.45 -7.30 18.52
CA THR A 324 -0.74 -8.30 19.33
C THR A 324 0.06 -7.49 20.35
N HIS A 325 -0.49 -7.32 21.55
CA HIS A 325 0.20 -6.71 22.66
C HIS A 325 1.31 -7.67 23.13
N ALA A 326 2.40 -7.70 22.40
CA ALA A 326 3.69 -7.95 23.02
C ALA A 326 3.86 -6.85 24.08
N LYS A 327 4.30 -7.20 25.29
CA LYS A 327 4.57 -6.21 26.35
C LYS A 327 5.45 -5.11 25.73
N ALA A 328 4.99 -3.87 25.80
CA ALA A 328 5.68 -2.74 25.23
C ALA A 328 7.17 -2.76 25.63
N SER A 329 8.05 -2.69 24.64
CA SER A 329 9.51 -2.65 24.87
C SER A 329 9.90 -1.43 25.72
N ALA A 330 11.07 -1.46 26.35
CA ALA A 330 11.53 -0.33 27.15
C ALA A 330 11.59 0.99 26.33
N PRO A 331 12.09 0.99 25.09
CA PRO A 331 12.05 2.17 24.21
C PRO A 331 10.63 2.67 23.90
N GLU A 332 9.70 1.76 23.72
CA GLU A 332 8.30 2.10 23.46
C GLU A 332 7.62 2.74 24.68
N LYS A 333 7.96 2.31 25.88
CA LYS A 333 7.50 2.93 27.12
C LYS A 333 8.02 4.36 27.27
N LEU A 334 9.30 4.61 26.95
CA LEU A 334 9.88 5.95 26.94
C LEU A 334 9.19 6.84 25.90
N ALA A 335 8.99 6.34 24.68
CA ALA A 335 8.30 7.07 23.61
C ALA A 335 6.86 7.43 23.99
N LYS A 336 6.11 6.52 24.64
CA LYS A 336 4.76 6.79 25.19
C LYS A 336 4.78 7.85 26.29
N SER A 337 5.79 7.82 27.16
CA SER A 337 5.96 8.85 28.20
C SER A 337 6.23 10.23 27.58
N LEU A 338 7.14 10.32 26.61
CA LEU A 338 7.43 11.56 25.89
C LEU A 338 6.19 12.11 25.16
N LEU A 339 5.35 11.24 24.59
CA LEU A 339 4.09 11.63 23.99
C LEU A 339 3.12 12.23 25.02
N SER A 340 2.99 11.62 26.19
CA SER A 340 2.10 12.08 27.27
C SER A 340 2.52 13.47 27.80
N TYR A 341 3.80 13.77 27.85
CA TYR A 341 4.34 15.08 28.24
C TYR A 341 4.35 16.12 27.10
N ARG A 342 3.77 15.81 25.94
CA ARG A 342 3.74 16.67 24.73
C ARG A 342 5.11 17.03 24.17
N ASN A 343 6.16 16.36 24.57
CA ASN A 343 7.50 16.55 24.03
C ASN A 343 7.68 15.82 22.70
N LEU A 344 6.79 14.88 22.39
CA LEU A 344 6.70 14.15 21.12
C LEU A 344 5.31 14.35 20.52
N THR A 345 5.23 14.69 19.25
CA THR A 345 3.95 14.77 18.54
C THR A 345 3.46 13.38 18.16
N LYS A 346 2.15 13.22 17.93
CA LYS A 346 1.57 11.95 17.46
C LYS A 346 2.25 11.46 16.15
N ARG A 347 2.60 12.37 15.25
CA ARG A 347 3.31 12.05 14.00
C ARG A 347 4.72 11.53 14.28
N GLU A 348 5.49 12.19 15.13
CA GLU A 348 6.84 11.74 15.53
C GLU A 348 6.78 10.37 16.22
N TYR A 349 5.78 10.15 17.08
CA TYR A 349 5.56 8.86 17.73
C TYR A 349 5.28 7.74 16.72
N THR A 350 4.41 7.99 15.73
CA THR A 350 4.10 6.99 14.69
C THR A 350 5.35 6.62 13.89
N ILE A 351 6.16 7.59 13.48
CA ILE A 351 7.40 7.34 12.73
C ILE A 351 8.41 6.55 13.60
N LEU A 352 8.54 6.91 14.87
CA LEU A 352 9.43 6.22 15.81
C LEU A 352 8.98 4.78 16.06
N SER A 353 7.69 4.55 16.30
CA SER A 353 7.13 3.22 16.52
C SER A 353 7.41 2.32 15.32
N GLU A 354 7.16 2.80 14.11
CA GLU A 354 7.45 2.07 12.88
C GLU A 354 8.95 1.73 12.77
N ALA A 355 9.84 2.68 13.13
CA ALA A 355 11.28 2.43 13.12
C ALA A 355 11.70 1.37 14.14
N LEU A 356 11.09 1.37 15.33
CA LEU A 356 11.41 0.41 16.40
C LEU A 356 10.87 -0.99 16.11
N ASP A 357 9.67 -1.08 15.54
CA ASP A 357 8.97 -2.35 15.34
C ASP A 357 9.50 -3.11 14.10
N HIS A 358 9.81 -2.38 13.03
CA HIS A 358 10.10 -3.00 11.73
C HIS A 358 11.54 -2.89 11.27
N VAL A 359 12.30 -1.92 11.78
CA VAL A 359 13.63 -1.63 11.25
C VAL A 359 14.76 -2.05 12.18
N LEU A 360 14.61 -1.89 13.49
CA LEU A 360 15.70 -2.13 14.44
C LEU A 360 15.99 -3.60 14.79
N PRO A 361 14.99 -4.51 14.87
CA PRO A 361 15.25 -5.88 15.33
C PRO A 361 16.14 -6.71 14.37
N ASP A 362 16.09 -6.44 13.08
CA ASP A 362 16.66 -7.33 12.05
C ASP A 362 17.77 -6.71 11.19
N LEU A 363 18.20 -5.47 11.47
CA LEU A 363 19.23 -4.84 10.66
C LEU A 363 20.62 -5.27 11.09
N PRO A 364 21.38 -5.98 10.22
CA PRO A 364 22.80 -6.21 10.42
C PRO A 364 23.56 -4.87 10.44
N ILE A 365 24.82 -4.89 10.83
CA ILE A 365 25.68 -3.70 10.83
C ILE A 365 25.99 -3.32 9.39
N TYR A 366 25.17 -2.46 8.81
CA TYR A 366 25.42 -1.84 7.53
C TYR A 366 25.99 -0.44 7.70
N ASP A 367 26.65 0.07 6.66
CA ASP A 367 26.97 1.49 6.60
C ASP A 367 25.70 2.36 6.58
N PRO A 368 25.77 3.62 7.04
CA PRO A 368 24.61 4.48 7.18
C PRO A 368 23.87 4.76 5.87
N GLU A 369 24.56 4.79 4.73
CA GLU A 369 23.96 5.05 3.43
C GLU A 369 23.15 3.84 2.96
N THR A 370 23.67 2.64 3.10
CA THR A 370 22.96 1.38 2.82
C THR A 370 21.70 1.27 3.69
N LEU A 371 21.81 1.58 4.99
CA LEU A 371 20.66 1.60 5.90
C LEU A 371 19.59 2.61 5.46
N PHE A 372 20.00 3.78 5.03
CA PHE A 372 19.07 4.78 4.50
C PHE A 372 18.22 4.22 3.36
N TYR A 373 18.83 3.57 2.36
CA TYR A 373 18.11 3.02 1.23
C TYR A 373 17.27 1.80 1.60
N ILE A 374 17.75 0.91 2.46
CA ILE A 374 16.96 -0.23 2.95
C ILE A 374 15.67 0.25 3.60
N VAL A 375 15.75 1.24 4.50
CA VAL A 375 14.59 1.79 5.20
C VAL A 375 13.67 2.58 4.25
N LEU A 376 14.25 3.32 3.31
CA LEU A 376 13.48 4.10 2.34
C LEU A 376 12.66 3.23 1.39
N GLU A 377 13.20 2.08 0.99
CA GLU A 377 12.54 1.15 0.07
C GLU A 377 11.65 0.12 0.78
N ALA A 378 11.76 -0.03 2.11
CA ALA A 378 10.95 -0.95 2.88
C ALA A 378 9.45 -0.65 2.71
N ASP A 379 8.63 -1.70 2.69
CA ASP A 379 7.17 -1.53 2.76
C ASP A 379 6.79 -1.00 4.15
N SER A 380 6.15 0.15 4.16
CA SER A 380 5.75 0.86 5.37
C SER A 380 4.41 1.57 5.15
N PRO A 381 3.54 1.65 6.17
CA PRO A 381 2.29 2.38 6.08
C PRO A 381 2.48 3.92 6.07
N LEU A 382 3.69 4.41 6.26
CA LEU A 382 4.01 5.83 6.34
C LEU A 382 3.86 6.55 4.99
N SER A 383 3.58 7.85 5.05
CA SER A 383 3.69 8.72 3.87
C SER A 383 5.12 8.77 3.35
N HIS A 384 5.34 9.12 2.08
CA HIS A 384 6.70 9.28 1.51
C HIS A 384 7.58 10.24 2.31
N GLN A 385 7.01 11.33 2.82
CA GLN A 385 7.73 12.28 3.67
C GLN A 385 8.11 11.65 5.01
N ASP A 386 7.19 10.93 5.66
CA ASP A 386 7.42 10.28 6.96
C ASP A 386 8.42 9.13 6.83
N GLN A 387 8.33 8.36 5.77
CA GLN A 387 9.29 7.28 5.48
C GLN A 387 10.70 7.84 5.21
N LEU A 388 10.80 8.97 4.52
CA LEU A 388 12.08 9.64 4.32
C LEU A 388 12.63 10.18 5.64
N ILE A 389 11.78 10.74 6.52
CA ILE A 389 12.17 11.15 7.87
C ILE A 389 12.66 9.94 8.66
N MET A 390 11.95 8.81 8.62
CA MET A 390 12.36 7.55 9.27
C MET A 390 13.73 7.07 8.75
N ALA A 391 13.90 6.99 7.44
CA ALA A 391 15.14 6.52 6.81
C ALA A 391 16.34 7.40 7.20
N LEU A 392 16.19 8.72 7.17
CA LEU A 392 17.21 9.66 7.62
C LEU A 392 17.50 9.55 9.13
N SER A 393 16.47 9.34 9.94
CA SER A 393 16.63 9.18 11.39
C SER A 393 17.42 7.91 11.74
N VAL A 394 17.12 6.80 11.07
CA VAL A 394 17.84 5.54 11.23
C VAL A 394 19.30 5.68 10.75
N ALA A 395 19.51 6.25 9.57
CA ALA A 395 20.84 6.45 9.03
C ALA A 395 21.70 7.39 9.91
N ARG A 396 21.10 8.50 10.40
CA ARG A 396 21.76 9.43 11.31
C ARG A 396 22.09 8.78 12.64
N ALA A 397 21.21 7.98 13.21
CA ALA A 397 21.47 7.20 14.42
C ALA A 397 22.62 6.20 14.23
N ASN A 398 23.02 5.90 12.99
CA ASN A 398 24.14 5.05 12.62
C ASN A 398 25.37 5.84 12.11
N GLY A 399 25.40 7.17 12.30
CA GLY A 399 26.57 7.98 11.97
C GLY A 399 26.53 8.71 10.63
N MET A 400 25.42 8.69 9.88
CA MET A 400 25.29 9.49 8.65
C MET A 400 25.41 10.98 8.96
N ARG A 401 26.28 11.67 8.26
CA ARG A 401 26.51 13.12 8.40
C ARG A 401 25.51 13.91 7.56
N ARG A 402 25.21 15.15 7.98
CA ARG A 402 24.29 16.04 7.27
C ARG A 402 24.69 16.32 5.82
N THR A 403 25.98 16.33 5.53
CA THR A 403 26.55 16.58 4.19
C THR A 403 26.23 15.49 3.19
N ASP A 404 26.12 14.25 3.63
CA ASP A 404 26.04 13.07 2.79
C ASP A 404 24.68 12.98 2.05
N TRP A 405 23.60 13.41 2.67
CA TRP A 405 22.25 13.40 2.05
C TRP A 405 21.81 14.75 1.47
N ALA A 406 22.46 15.86 1.89
CA ALA A 406 22.08 17.21 1.47
C ALA A 406 22.21 17.44 -0.05
N GLN A 407 23.01 16.62 -0.73
CA GLN A 407 23.22 16.64 -2.18
C GLN A 407 22.15 15.84 -2.94
N THR A 408 21.27 15.10 -2.26
CA THR A 408 20.26 14.24 -2.90
C THR A 408 19.04 15.04 -3.37
N SER A 409 18.34 14.52 -4.38
CA SER A 409 17.07 15.06 -4.88
C SER A 409 15.94 15.00 -3.83
N TYR A 410 16.09 14.18 -2.79
CA TYR A 410 15.12 14.00 -1.71
C TYR A 410 14.89 15.23 -0.84
N LYS A 411 15.87 16.16 -0.79
CA LYS A 411 15.75 17.42 -0.05
C LYS A 411 14.48 18.20 -0.37
N ARG A 412 13.96 18.07 -1.60
CA ARG A 412 12.71 18.74 -2.01
C ARG A 412 11.45 18.27 -1.28
N LEU A 413 11.52 17.10 -0.63
CA LEU A 413 10.39 16.52 0.13
C LEU A 413 10.41 16.91 1.61
N LEU A 414 11.47 17.56 2.09
CA LEU A 414 11.69 17.90 3.50
C LEU A 414 11.74 19.42 3.71
N ASP A 415 11.10 19.88 4.75
CA ASP A 415 11.17 21.23 5.26
C ASP A 415 11.99 21.30 6.57
N LYS A 416 12.12 22.50 7.15
CA LYS A 416 12.84 22.71 8.42
C LYS A 416 12.27 21.87 9.56
N LYS A 417 10.92 21.75 9.64
CA LYS A 417 10.24 20.95 10.67
C LYS A 417 10.56 19.46 10.52
N SER A 418 10.57 18.95 9.29
CA SER A 418 10.97 17.56 9.00
C SER A 418 12.38 17.27 9.48
N MET A 419 13.30 18.22 9.32
CA MET A 419 14.69 18.06 9.79
C MET A 419 14.83 18.12 11.31
N GLU A 420 13.99 18.87 11.99
CA GLU A 420 13.89 18.84 13.46
C GLU A 420 13.36 17.48 13.94
N MET A 421 12.36 16.92 13.25
CA MET A 421 11.87 15.56 13.53
C MET A 421 12.95 14.50 13.34
N VAL A 422 13.74 14.58 12.25
CA VAL A 422 14.88 13.67 12.01
C VAL A 422 15.85 13.69 13.19
N LYS A 423 16.20 14.87 13.72
CA LYS A 423 17.09 14.99 14.89
C LYS A 423 16.50 14.29 16.11
N LYS A 424 15.26 14.62 16.47
CA LYS A 424 14.57 14.04 17.63
C LYS A 424 14.47 12.52 17.54
N ILE A 425 14.00 11.99 16.40
CA ILE A 425 13.79 10.56 16.21
C ILE A 425 15.14 9.82 16.20
N SER A 426 16.19 10.39 15.59
CA SER A 426 17.51 9.74 15.58
C SER A 426 18.08 9.54 16.98
N VAL A 427 17.94 10.53 17.87
CA VAL A 427 18.37 10.42 19.28
C VAL A 427 17.59 9.34 20.00
N LEU A 428 16.26 9.26 19.80
CA LEU A 428 15.44 8.21 20.42
C LEU A 428 15.80 6.81 19.91
N ILE A 429 16.17 6.67 18.63
CA ILE A 429 16.68 5.39 18.10
C ILE A 429 18.01 5.02 18.74
N GLN A 430 18.93 5.96 18.94
CA GLN A 430 20.20 5.71 19.63
C GLN A 430 19.96 5.24 21.06
N ILE A 431 19.09 5.91 21.79
CA ILE A 431 18.69 5.54 23.16
C ILE A 431 18.04 4.16 23.22
N ALA A 432 17.15 3.85 22.27
CA ALA A 432 16.53 2.53 22.17
C ALA A 432 17.57 1.41 22.01
N ARG A 433 18.56 1.62 21.15
CA ARG A 433 19.68 0.68 20.97
C ARG A 433 20.54 0.55 22.22
N LEU A 434 20.74 1.67 22.90
CA LEU A 434 21.49 1.67 24.15
C LEU A 434 20.78 0.81 25.21
N GLN A 435 19.48 0.97 25.36
CA GLN A 435 18.67 0.16 26.28
C GLN A 435 18.63 -1.33 25.92
N GLN A 436 18.78 -1.68 24.64
CA GLN A 436 18.90 -3.08 24.22
C GLN A 436 20.27 -3.70 24.54
N LYS A 437 21.34 -2.89 24.53
CA LYS A 437 22.73 -3.35 24.73
C LYS A 437 23.21 -3.23 26.18
N THR A 438 22.50 -2.50 27.00
CA THR A 438 22.92 -2.17 28.37
C THR A 438 21.73 -2.27 29.33
N ASP A 439 22.05 -2.47 30.61
CA ASP A 439 21.06 -2.54 31.70
C ASP A 439 20.72 -1.11 32.20
N ILE A 440 20.40 -0.19 31.26
CA ILE A 440 19.97 1.19 31.60
C ILE A 440 18.46 1.29 31.52
N HIS A 441 17.88 1.79 32.59
CA HIS A 441 16.46 2.08 32.69
C HIS A 441 16.24 3.59 32.67
N LEU A 442 15.41 4.05 31.75
CA LEU A 442 15.01 5.45 31.61
C LEU A 442 13.57 5.61 32.06
N SER A 443 13.30 6.58 32.92
CA SER A 443 11.96 6.93 33.32
C SER A 443 11.80 8.45 33.38
N MET A 444 10.56 8.93 33.21
CA MET A 444 10.24 10.35 33.23
C MET A 444 9.42 10.69 34.47
N SER A 445 9.73 11.82 35.10
CA SER A 445 8.90 12.38 36.15
C SER A 445 8.41 13.79 35.78
N SER A 446 7.17 14.09 36.17
CA SER A 446 6.57 15.42 36.05
C SER A 446 6.79 16.21 37.30
N GLY A 447 7.50 17.35 37.21
CA GLY A 447 7.52 18.40 38.21
C GLY A 447 6.75 19.63 37.71
N ARG A 448 6.54 20.63 38.60
CA ARG A 448 6.13 21.98 38.14
C ARG A 448 7.30 22.57 37.38
N GLY A 449 7.33 22.44 36.02
CA GLY A 449 8.41 22.96 35.20
C GLY A 449 8.84 22.01 34.07
N ILE A 450 10.14 22.00 33.74
CA ILE A 450 10.71 21.15 32.69
C ILE A 450 10.67 19.68 33.13
N PRO A 451 10.17 18.75 32.27
CA PRO A 451 10.17 17.32 32.59
C PRO A 451 11.57 16.79 32.86
N ARG A 452 11.72 15.91 33.85
CA ARG A 452 13.01 15.30 34.19
C ARG A 452 13.11 13.87 33.71
N LEU A 453 14.22 13.55 33.03
CA LEU A 453 14.57 12.19 32.64
C LEU A 453 15.49 11.57 33.71
N HIS A 454 15.00 10.54 34.38
CA HIS A 454 15.77 9.76 35.36
C HIS A 454 16.48 8.60 34.66
N ILE A 455 17.75 8.43 35.01
CA ILE A 455 18.59 7.37 34.52
C ILE A 455 18.92 6.46 35.70
N ALA A 456 18.53 5.21 35.61
CA ALA A 456 18.88 4.18 36.59
C ALA A 456 19.74 3.12 35.87
N GLN A 457 20.88 2.81 36.48
CA GLN A 457 21.71 1.71 36.07
C GLN A 457 21.25 0.43 36.76
N GLY A 458 21.06 -0.65 36.02
CA GLY A 458 20.77 -1.96 36.60
C GLY A 458 22.01 -2.65 37.15
N LYS A 459 21.95 -3.97 37.28
CA LYS A 459 23.02 -4.75 37.96
C LYS A 459 24.32 -4.88 37.17
N GLN A 460 24.32 -4.69 35.86
CA GLN A 460 25.52 -4.82 35.03
C GLN A 460 26.35 -3.53 35.03
N ARG A 461 27.65 -3.68 35.31
CA ARG A 461 28.60 -2.57 35.27
C ARG A 461 28.91 -2.17 33.84
N ILE A 462 28.61 -0.93 33.49
CA ILE A 462 28.86 -0.39 32.16
C ILE A 462 30.35 0.02 32.02
N PRO A 463 31.05 -0.39 30.96
CA PRO A 463 32.43 0.06 30.72
C PRO A 463 32.51 1.59 30.59
N LYS A 464 33.57 2.21 31.15
CA LYS A 464 33.76 3.67 31.13
C LYS A 464 33.68 4.30 29.73
N VAL A 465 34.20 3.61 28.71
CA VAL A 465 34.17 4.09 27.31
C VAL A 465 32.72 4.19 26.83
N LEU A 466 31.93 3.16 27.09
CA LEU A 466 30.53 3.13 26.69
C LEU A 466 29.71 4.20 27.47
N MET A 467 30.04 4.43 28.74
CA MET A 467 29.39 5.45 29.55
C MET A 467 29.57 6.87 28.97
N LYS A 468 30.72 7.18 28.37
CA LYS A 468 30.96 8.46 27.72
C LYS A 468 30.06 8.67 26.47
N ASP A 469 29.86 7.63 25.69
CA ASP A 469 28.96 7.68 24.54
C ASP A 469 27.50 7.81 24.98
N ILE A 470 27.12 7.08 26.04
CA ILE A 470 25.81 7.18 26.68
C ILE A 470 25.48 8.60 27.14
N LEU A 471 26.42 9.23 27.86
CA LEU A 471 26.21 10.60 28.35
C LEU A 471 26.04 11.58 27.21
N ARG A 472 26.81 11.47 26.14
CA ARG A 472 26.66 12.30 24.95
C ARG A 472 25.29 12.12 24.29
N ASP A 473 24.82 10.88 24.13
CA ASP A 473 23.52 10.60 23.53
C ASP A 473 22.36 11.12 24.42
N LEU A 474 22.54 11.11 25.74
CA LEU A 474 21.60 11.67 26.71
C LEU A 474 21.59 13.22 26.70
N GLU A 475 22.74 13.87 26.55
CA GLU A 475 22.85 15.33 26.34
C GLU A 475 22.14 15.74 25.03
N ASP A 476 22.30 14.96 23.96
CA ASP A 476 21.57 15.16 22.71
C ASP A 476 20.05 15.03 22.93
N LEU A 477 19.60 14.11 23.78
CA LEU A 477 18.20 13.96 24.15
C LEU A 477 17.69 15.17 24.93
N GLU A 478 18.44 15.65 25.92
CA GLU A 478 18.11 16.84 26.70
C GLU A 478 17.88 18.05 25.81
N GLY A 479 18.82 18.30 24.90
CA GLY A 479 18.72 19.40 23.93
C GLY A 479 17.60 19.23 22.88
N ALA A 480 17.33 17.99 22.43
CA ALA A 480 16.30 17.72 21.44
C ALA A 480 14.87 17.85 21.98
N PHE A 481 14.67 17.56 23.27
CA PHE A 481 13.34 17.47 23.91
C PHE A 481 13.11 18.50 25.01
N ASN A 482 14.05 19.39 25.26
CA ASN A 482 13.97 20.37 26.35
C ASN A 482 13.63 19.70 27.69
N LEU A 483 14.44 18.71 28.05
CA LEU A 483 14.33 17.93 29.29
C LEU A 483 15.46 18.32 30.26
N GLN A 484 15.35 17.96 31.52
CA GLN A 484 16.44 17.95 32.47
C GLN A 484 16.88 16.51 32.75
N LEU A 485 18.17 16.23 32.64
CA LEU A 485 18.75 14.96 33.09
C LEU A 485 18.84 14.95 34.62
N ALA A 486 18.31 13.91 35.24
CA ALA A 486 18.45 13.61 36.66
C ALA A 486 19.22 12.28 36.79
N MET A 487 20.49 12.38 37.13
CA MET A 487 21.33 11.22 37.45
C MET A 487 21.17 10.76 38.87
#